data_4d86778b89488f68872cdb60296288f8
#
_entry.id   4d86778b89488f68872cdb60296288f8
#
_cell.length_a   1.000
_cell.length_b   1.000
_cell.length_c   1.000
_cell.angle_alpha   90.00
_cell.angle_beta   90.00
_cell.angle_gamma   90.00
#
_symmetry.space_group_name_H-M   'P 1'
#
loop_
_entity.id
_entity.type
_entity.pdbx_description
1 polymer ?
#
loop_
_entity_poly.entity_id
_entity_poly.type
_entity_poly.pdbx_seq_one_letter_code
_entity_poly.pdbx_strand_id
1 'polypeptide(L)'
;MTNLQVAVLGGCLFSAPFCMFAAWMLVASRYLDRIESVFSNSRMVVGNKEVYVHAGMLGKLMRVGSISAMLAMKGLCVRKGMLDAEDVRKAPDDLKKLLVRLWFAHLLLFVMLTLFCIWIKFLR
;
A
#
# COMPACT_ATOMS: atom_id res chain seq x y z
N MET A 1 5.45 -29.80 12.75
CA MET A 1 5.30 -28.70 13.71
C MET A 1 4.34 -29.08 14.83
N THR A 2 4.66 -28.70 16.04
CA THR A 2 3.75 -28.89 17.17
C THR A 2 2.58 -27.88 17.11
N ASN A 3 1.50 -28.15 17.84
CA ASN A 3 0.38 -27.21 17.93
C ASN A 3 0.80 -25.86 18.48
N LEU A 4 1.75 -25.84 19.43
CA LEU A 4 2.28 -24.60 19.98
C LEU A 4 3.02 -23.78 18.92
N GLN A 5 3.86 -24.43 18.11
CA GLN A 5 4.59 -23.76 17.04
C GLN A 5 3.64 -23.16 16.01
N VAL A 6 2.59 -23.87 15.63
CA VAL A 6 1.58 -23.37 14.69
C VAL A 6 0.83 -22.19 15.30
N ALA A 7 0.48 -22.26 16.57
CA ALA A 7 -0.21 -21.17 17.26
C ALA A 7 0.66 -19.91 17.32
N VAL A 8 1.95 -20.04 17.62
CA VAL A 8 2.89 -18.92 17.66
C VAL A 8 3.05 -18.31 16.27
N LEU A 9 3.26 -19.14 15.25
CA LEU A 9 3.42 -18.68 13.88
C LEU A 9 2.14 -17.97 13.38
N GLY A 10 0.98 -18.55 13.67
CA GLY A 10 -0.31 -17.96 13.32
C GLY A 10 -0.53 -16.62 14.02
N GLY A 11 -0.21 -16.55 15.31
CA GLY A 11 -0.32 -15.32 16.06
C GLY A 11 0.55 -14.21 15.50
N CYS A 12 1.80 -14.53 15.14
CA CYS A 12 2.70 -13.57 14.51
C CYS A 12 2.19 -13.11 13.15
N LEU A 13 1.74 -14.04 12.30
CA LEU A 13 1.24 -13.70 10.97
C LEU A 13 -0.06 -12.90 11.01
N PHE A 14 -0.97 -13.22 11.95
CA PHE A 14 -2.22 -12.48 12.07
C PHE A 14 -2.09 -11.15 12.79
N SER A 15 -1.00 -10.94 13.57
CA SER A 15 -0.71 -9.63 14.16
C SER A 15 -0.04 -8.68 13.17
N ALA A 16 0.67 -9.20 12.17
CA ALA A 16 1.38 -8.39 11.17
C ALA A 16 0.46 -7.44 10.38
N PRO A 17 -0.79 -7.82 9.96
CA PRO A 17 -1.70 -6.89 9.30
C PRO A 17 -2.00 -5.65 10.13
N PHE A 18 -2.10 -5.78 11.45
CA PHE A 18 -2.34 -4.63 12.32
C PHE A 18 -1.15 -3.67 12.32
N CYS A 19 0.08 -4.20 12.34
CA CYS A 19 1.29 -3.38 12.22
C CYS A 19 1.36 -2.71 10.86
N MET A 20 1.01 -3.42 9.79
CA MET A 20 0.99 -2.88 8.44
C MET A 20 -0.05 -1.78 8.29
N PHE A 21 -1.24 -1.97 8.87
CA PHE A 21 -2.28 -0.97 8.88
C PHE A 21 -1.82 0.30 9.61
N ALA A 22 -1.16 0.14 10.76
CA ALA A 22 -0.60 1.25 11.51
C ALA A 22 0.44 2.01 10.68
N ALA A 23 1.30 1.30 9.94
CA ALA A 23 2.29 1.92 9.06
C ALA A 23 1.61 2.74 7.95
N TRP A 24 0.58 2.18 7.31
CA TRP A 24 -0.19 2.90 6.29
C TRP A 24 -0.89 4.13 6.86
N MET A 25 -1.45 4.03 8.05
CA MET A 25 -2.10 5.17 8.72
C MET A 25 -1.09 6.27 9.02
N LEU A 26 0.11 5.90 9.47
CA LEU A 26 1.17 6.86 9.76
C LEU A 26 1.60 7.60 8.49
N VAL A 27 1.81 6.87 7.40
CA VAL A 27 2.17 7.45 6.11
C VAL A 27 1.05 8.35 5.59
N ALA A 28 -0.19 7.90 5.66
CA ALA A 28 -1.35 8.67 5.24
C ALA A 28 -1.48 9.98 6.04
N SER A 29 -1.27 9.91 7.35
CA SER A 29 -1.41 11.09 8.21
C SER A 29 -0.30 12.12 7.98
N ARG A 30 0.92 11.66 7.73
CA ARG A 30 2.09 12.55 7.66
C ARG A 30 2.46 13.00 6.25
N TYR A 31 2.25 12.14 5.26
CA TYR A 31 2.83 12.36 3.93
C TYR A 31 1.80 12.56 2.81
N LEU A 32 0.52 12.33 3.08
CA LEU A 32 -0.49 12.34 2.01
C LEU A 32 -0.56 13.68 1.29
N ASP A 33 -0.60 14.80 2.02
CA ASP A 33 -0.71 16.12 1.40
C ASP A 33 0.51 16.41 0.52
N ARG A 34 1.69 16.02 1.00
CA ARG A 34 2.93 16.16 0.24
C ARG A 34 2.92 15.28 -1.01
N ILE A 35 2.47 14.03 -0.86
CA ILE A 35 2.36 13.08 -1.96
C ILE A 35 1.42 13.63 -3.04
N GLU A 36 0.24 14.07 -2.65
CA GLU A 36 -0.74 14.58 -3.59
C GLU A 36 -0.30 15.87 -4.27
N SER A 37 0.45 16.72 -3.57
CA SER A 37 0.99 17.94 -4.18
C SER A 37 2.03 17.63 -5.25
N VAL A 38 2.85 16.59 -5.05
CA VAL A 38 3.82 16.13 -6.04
C VAL A 38 3.14 15.59 -7.29
N PHE A 39 2.01 14.89 -7.12
CA PHE A 39 1.28 14.26 -8.22
C PHE A 39 0.06 15.09 -8.66
N SER A 40 0.14 16.41 -8.55
CA SER A 40 -0.98 17.31 -8.86
C SER A 40 -1.43 17.27 -10.32
N ASN A 41 -0.58 16.85 -11.25
CA ASN A 41 -0.92 16.72 -12.68
C ASN A 41 -1.35 15.29 -13.06
N SER A 42 -1.33 14.36 -12.13
CA SER A 42 -1.68 12.96 -12.40
C SER A 42 -3.19 12.78 -12.26
N ARG A 43 -3.85 12.42 -13.35
CA ARG A 43 -5.32 12.36 -13.43
C ARG A 43 -5.94 11.46 -12.36
N MET A 44 -5.36 10.27 -12.16
CA MET A 44 -5.92 9.32 -11.17
C MET A 44 -5.73 9.80 -9.73
N VAL A 45 -4.62 10.46 -9.44
CA VAL A 45 -4.36 11.00 -8.10
C VAL A 45 -5.37 12.11 -7.79
N VAL A 46 -5.59 13.03 -8.70
CA VAL A 46 -6.55 14.12 -8.54
C VAL A 46 -7.97 13.57 -8.42
N GLY A 47 -8.34 12.61 -9.27
CA GLY A 47 -9.65 11.97 -9.23
C GLY A 47 -9.91 11.25 -7.92
N ASN A 48 -8.95 10.47 -7.43
CA ASN A 48 -9.07 9.78 -6.15
C ASN A 48 -9.20 10.76 -4.99
N LYS A 49 -8.49 11.88 -5.03
CA LYS A 49 -8.61 12.91 -4.01
C LYS A 49 -10.04 13.44 -3.93
N GLU A 50 -10.63 13.75 -5.07
CA GLU A 50 -12.03 14.26 -5.12
C GLU A 50 -13.02 13.22 -4.59
N VAL A 51 -12.86 11.95 -4.96
CA VAL A 51 -13.75 10.87 -4.54
C VAL A 51 -13.66 10.60 -3.04
N TYR A 52 -12.44 10.54 -2.50
CA TYR A 52 -12.22 10.07 -1.14
C TYR A 52 -11.97 11.16 -0.11
N VAL A 53 -12.01 12.44 -0.50
CA VAL A 53 -11.68 13.55 0.42
C VAL A 53 -12.61 13.59 1.65
N HIS A 54 -13.85 13.16 1.50
CA HIS A 54 -14.83 13.19 2.59
C HIS A 54 -14.92 11.87 3.37
N ALA A 55 -14.12 10.89 3.04
CA ALA A 55 -14.17 9.57 3.68
C ALA A 55 -13.31 9.46 4.95
N GLY A 56 -12.71 10.57 5.41
CA GLY A 56 -11.90 10.61 6.62
C GLY A 56 -10.61 9.81 6.50
N MET A 57 -10.23 9.12 7.57
CA MET A 57 -8.98 8.35 7.61
C MET A 57 -8.98 7.20 6.59
N LEU A 58 -10.11 6.55 6.40
CA LEU A 58 -10.23 5.49 5.39
C LEU A 58 -9.97 6.04 3.99
N GLY A 59 -10.51 7.23 3.68
CA GLY A 59 -10.24 7.91 2.42
C GLY A 59 -8.76 8.21 2.23
N LYS A 60 -8.08 8.64 3.27
CA LYS A 60 -6.63 8.88 3.23
C LYS A 60 -5.86 7.60 2.94
N LEU A 61 -6.22 6.49 3.58
CA LEU A 61 -5.62 5.18 3.33
C LEU A 61 -5.81 4.73 1.89
N MET A 62 -7.01 4.89 1.36
CA MET A 62 -7.30 4.52 -0.03
C MET A 62 -6.49 5.36 -1.02
N ARG A 63 -6.34 6.66 -0.75
CA ARG A 63 -5.56 7.55 -1.61
C ARG A 63 -4.09 7.17 -1.62
N VAL A 64 -3.48 6.95 -0.44
CA VAL A 64 -2.08 6.53 -0.34
C VAL A 64 -1.86 5.17 -0.97
N GLY A 65 -2.75 4.21 -0.70
CA GLY A 65 -2.67 2.87 -1.27
C GLY A 65 -2.74 2.88 -2.79
N SER A 66 -3.63 3.69 -3.35
CA SER A 66 -3.78 3.84 -4.81
C SER A 66 -2.51 4.40 -5.44
N ILE A 67 -1.95 5.45 -4.83
CA ILE A 67 -0.71 6.07 -5.33
C ILE A 67 0.44 5.08 -5.25
N SER A 68 0.56 4.34 -4.15
CA SER A 68 1.62 3.33 -3.99
C SER A 68 1.52 2.23 -5.04
N ALA A 69 0.32 1.74 -5.31
CA ALA A 69 0.08 0.73 -6.34
C ALA A 69 0.43 1.27 -7.73
N MET A 70 0.05 2.51 -8.02
CA MET A 70 0.37 3.13 -9.29
C MET A 70 1.88 3.33 -9.48
N LEU A 71 2.60 3.68 -8.40
CA LEU A 71 4.07 3.81 -8.45
C LEU A 71 4.74 2.45 -8.67
N ALA A 72 4.22 1.39 -8.06
CA ALA A 72 4.73 0.03 -8.28
C ALA A 72 4.59 -0.40 -9.75
N MET A 73 3.55 0.08 -10.41
CA MET A 73 3.28 -0.19 -11.83
C MET A 73 3.42 1.08 -12.67
N LYS A 74 4.40 1.92 -12.35
CA LYS A 74 4.53 3.26 -12.95
C LYS A 74 4.58 3.26 -14.47
N GLY A 75 5.28 2.31 -15.08
CA GLY A 75 5.38 2.23 -16.53
C GLY A 75 4.03 2.06 -17.20
N LEU A 76 3.19 1.17 -16.68
CA LEU A 76 1.86 0.94 -17.20
C LEU A 76 0.93 2.13 -16.95
N CYS A 77 0.98 2.70 -15.76
CA CYS A 77 0.12 3.82 -15.38
C CYS A 77 0.46 5.08 -16.17
N VAL A 78 1.74 5.36 -16.40
CA VAL A 78 2.17 6.49 -17.24
C VAL A 78 1.69 6.28 -18.67
N ARG A 79 1.86 5.06 -19.20
CA ARG A 79 1.43 4.72 -20.56
C ARG A 79 -0.07 4.92 -20.77
N LYS A 80 -0.87 4.60 -19.75
CA LYS A 80 -2.33 4.74 -19.81
C LYS A 80 -2.84 6.13 -19.42
N GLY A 81 -1.95 7.04 -19.08
CA GLY A 81 -2.32 8.41 -18.71
C GLY A 81 -2.86 8.56 -17.29
N MET A 82 -2.74 7.55 -16.44
CA MET A 82 -3.15 7.62 -15.03
C MET A 82 -2.20 8.46 -14.19
N LEU A 83 -0.90 8.34 -14.47
CA LEU A 83 0.14 9.14 -13.83
C LEU A 83 0.82 10.02 -14.89
N ASP A 84 1.19 11.24 -14.48
CA ASP A 84 1.99 12.12 -15.31
C ASP A 84 3.47 11.74 -15.16
N ALA A 85 4.15 11.54 -16.27
CA ALA A 85 5.57 11.16 -16.29
C ALA A 85 6.44 12.20 -15.59
N GLU A 86 6.13 13.50 -15.76
CA GLU A 86 6.85 14.58 -15.08
C GLU A 86 6.66 14.51 -13.57
N ASP A 87 5.45 14.24 -13.08
CA ASP A 87 5.18 14.08 -11.66
C ASP A 87 6.01 12.94 -11.07
N VAL A 88 6.08 11.80 -11.76
CA VAL A 88 6.87 10.65 -11.30
C VAL A 88 8.35 11.01 -11.26
N ARG A 89 8.84 11.69 -12.29
CA ARG A 89 10.25 12.09 -12.38
C ARG A 89 10.64 13.06 -11.28
N LYS A 90 9.78 14.04 -10.97
CA LYS A 90 10.03 15.08 -9.97
C LYS A 90 9.81 14.62 -8.54
N ALA A 91 9.13 13.49 -8.35
CA ALA A 91 8.85 12.98 -7.01
C ALA A 91 10.15 12.66 -6.27
N PRO A 92 10.27 13.00 -4.96
CA PRO A 92 11.45 12.66 -4.18
C PRO A 92 11.67 11.14 -4.15
N ASP A 93 12.91 10.71 -4.36
CA ASP A 93 13.25 9.28 -4.40
C ASP A 93 12.90 8.58 -3.09
N ASP A 94 13.14 9.23 -1.96
CA ASP A 94 12.81 8.69 -0.63
C ASP A 94 11.34 8.36 -0.51
N LEU A 95 10.48 9.26 -0.98
CA LEU A 95 9.04 9.10 -0.92
C LEU A 95 8.57 7.97 -1.83
N LYS A 96 9.08 7.93 -3.07
CA LYS A 96 8.77 6.86 -4.02
C LYS A 96 9.18 5.49 -3.47
N LYS A 97 10.39 5.40 -2.91
CA LYS A 97 10.89 4.15 -2.32
C LYS A 97 10.04 3.71 -1.15
N LEU A 98 9.67 4.65 -0.27
CA LEU A 98 8.83 4.35 0.89
C LEU A 98 7.49 3.75 0.45
N LEU A 99 6.81 4.39 -0.48
CA LEU A 99 5.50 3.95 -0.94
C LEU A 99 5.56 2.59 -1.64
N VAL A 100 6.54 2.40 -2.51
CA VAL A 100 6.71 1.14 -3.24
C VAL A 100 7.09 0.00 -2.29
N ARG A 101 7.98 0.26 -1.33
CA ARG A 101 8.35 -0.75 -0.32
C ARG A 101 7.18 -1.15 0.54
N LEU A 102 6.36 -0.20 0.97
CA LEU A 102 5.15 -0.50 1.74
C LEU A 102 4.18 -1.36 0.93
N TRP A 103 4.01 -1.05 -0.33
CA TRP A 103 3.11 -1.80 -1.19
C TRP A 103 3.59 -3.25 -1.38
N PHE A 104 4.89 -3.45 -1.66
CA PHE A 104 5.45 -4.79 -1.80
C PHE A 104 5.46 -5.57 -0.49
N ALA A 105 5.72 -4.90 0.63
CA ALA A 105 5.64 -5.52 1.95
C ALA A 105 4.22 -6.00 2.24
N HIS A 106 3.22 -5.19 1.92
CA HIS A 106 1.82 -5.55 2.06
C HIS A 106 1.46 -6.75 1.19
N LEU A 107 1.91 -6.74 -0.06
CA LEU A 107 1.67 -7.84 -0.99
C LEU A 107 2.33 -9.14 -0.50
N LEU A 108 3.58 -9.06 -0.03
CA LEU A 108 4.28 -10.21 0.53
C LEU A 108 3.56 -10.77 1.74
N LEU A 109 3.13 -9.90 2.66
CA LEU A 109 2.38 -10.30 3.84
C LEU A 109 1.08 -11.02 3.45
N PHE A 110 0.37 -10.49 2.47
CA PHE A 110 -0.86 -11.09 1.96
C PHE A 110 -0.61 -12.50 1.40
N VAL A 111 0.46 -12.66 0.61
CA VAL A 111 0.84 -13.96 0.05
C VAL A 111 1.19 -14.94 1.16
N MET A 112 1.97 -14.52 2.15
CA MET A 112 2.36 -15.38 3.27
C MET A 112 1.15 -15.83 4.10
N LEU A 113 0.23 -14.92 4.37
CA LEU A 113 -1.02 -15.26 5.09
C LEU A 113 -1.86 -16.26 4.30
N THR A 114 -2.00 -16.06 2.99
CA THR A 114 -2.75 -16.94 2.13
C THR A 114 -2.14 -18.35 2.12
N LEU A 115 -0.82 -18.45 1.98
CA LEU A 115 -0.12 -19.74 1.99
C LEU A 115 -0.26 -20.43 3.34
N PHE A 116 -0.17 -19.69 4.43
CA PHE A 116 -0.35 -20.24 5.77
C PHE A 116 -1.76 -20.80 5.96
N CYS A 117 -2.77 -20.07 5.53
CA CYS A 117 -4.16 -20.51 5.63
C CYS A 117 -4.41 -21.78 4.78
N ILE A 118 -3.86 -21.83 3.57
CA ILE A 118 -3.96 -22.99 2.70
C ILE A 118 -3.26 -24.19 3.35
N TRP A 119 -2.07 -23.97 3.92
CA TRP A 119 -1.32 -25.04 4.59
C TRP A 119 -2.11 -25.63 5.74
N ILE A 120 -2.69 -24.79 6.60
CA ILE A 120 -3.50 -25.26 7.72
C ILE A 120 -4.71 -26.05 7.23
N LYS A 121 -5.40 -25.53 6.21
CA LYS A 121 -6.66 -26.11 5.76
C LYS A 121 -6.47 -27.44 5.02
N PHE A 122 -5.44 -27.54 4.19
CA PHE A 122 -5.28 -28.68 3.28
C PHE A 122 -4.16 -29.65 3.65
N LEU A 123 -3.11 -29.18 4.33
CA LEU A 123 -1.94 -30.01 4.60
C LEU A 123 -1.79 -30.40 6.08
N ARG A 124 -2.54 -29.78 6.95
CA ARG A 124 -2.59 -30.10 8.37
C ARG A 124 -3.96 -30.63 8.73
#